data_680c5bb078d59d85088dd99d31d88ddf
#
_entry.id   680c5bb078d59d85088dd99d31d88ddf
#
_cell.length_a   1.000
_cell.length_b   1.000
_cell.length_c   1.000
_cell.angle_alpha   90.00
_cell.angle_beta   90.00
_cell.angle_gamma   90.00
#
_symmetry.space_group_name_H-M   'P 1'
#
loop_
_entity.id
_entity.type
_entity.pdbx_description
1 polymer ?
#
loop_
_entity_poly.entity_id
_entity_poly.type
_entity_poly.pdbx_seq_one_letter_code
_entity_poly.pdbx_strand_id
1 'polypeptide(L)'
;MVHCNERTRTSLTILDFLQAFGKKQVVSQTPLQRAQNWVLEHDPAFNEKTSTFTKSNSRHVDAAYEYVFNNLAMLAASTPKPSQKSYVVLPNFLPTSATSFDRFAGQVSNIIRTLPSLAEKVIVSTFHPEHVLPSTRSPVPIVVITWK
;
A
#
# COMPACT_ATOMS: atom_id res chain seq x y z
N MET A 1 40.88 -13.56 -4.30
CA MET A 1 40.23 -13.20 -4.53
C MET A 1 39.48 -12.90 -4.58
N VAL A 2 40.29 -13.20 -3.99
CA VAL A 2 39.49 -12.89 -4.17
C VAL A 2 38.83 -12.70 -4.04
N HIS A 3 38.97 -12.97 -3.54
CA HIS A 3 38.36 -12.73 -3.56
C HIS A 3 37.79 -12.47 -3.30
N CYS A 4 38.50 -13.04 -2.94
CA CYS A 4 37.99 -12.80 -3.00
C CYS A 4 37.48 -12.55 -2.87
N ASN A 5 37.86 -12.88 -2.52
CA ASN A 5 37.34 -12.55 -2.64
C ASN A 5 36.69 -12.38 -2.51
N GLU A 6 36.81 -12.81 -2.25
CA GLU A 6 36.32 -12.57 -2.29
C GLU A 6 35.58 -12.49 -2.02
N ARG A 7 35.89 -12.95 -1.59
CA ARG A 7 35.36 -12.79 -1.45
C ARG A 7 34.73 -12.38 -1.21
N THR A 8 35.03 -12.84 -0.80
CA THR A 8 34.54 -12.36 -0.74
C THR A 8 34.04 -11.93 -0.79
N ARG A 9 34.19 -12.32 -0.61
CA ARG A 9 33.76 -11.76 -0.73
C ARG A 9 32.97 -11.52 -0.50
N THR A 10 33.20 -11.88 -0.02
CA THR A 10 32.55 -11.50 0.34
C THR A 10 32.17 -11.28 0.92
N SER A 11 32.44 -11.49 1.41
CA SER A 11 32.22 -11.16 2.05
C SER A 11 32.34 -10.45 2.45
N LEU A 12 32.56 -10.22 2.84
CA LEU A 12 32.47 -9.17 3.20
C LEU A 12 32.17 -8.78 3.28
N THR A 13 32.46 -8.69 3.45
CA THR A 13 32.10 -8.09 3.74
C THR A 13 31.12 -7.56 3.58
N ILE A 14 30.69 -7.86 3.69
CA ILE A 14 29.49 -7.45 3.72
C ILE A 14 29.17 -6.88 4.85
N LEU A 15 29.73 -7.22 5.76
CA LEU A 15 29.43 -6.70 6.89
C LEU A 15 29.81 -5.39 7.00
N ASP A 16 30.92 -5.10 6.75
CA ASP A 16 31.19 -3.84 6.75
C ASP A 16 30.41 -3.17 5.90
N PHE A 17 30.10 -3.70 4.95
CA PHE A 17 29.31 -3.17 4.14
C PHE A 17 28.06 -2.97 4.77
N LEU A 18 27.66 -3.72 5.64
CA LEU A 18 26.56 -3.54 6.25
C LEU A 18 26.61 -2.52 7.12
N GLN A 19 27.64 -2.28 7.75
CA GLN A 19 27.70 -1.29 8.54
C GLN A 19 27.87 -0.13 7.93
N ALA A 20 28.57 -0.18 6.99
CA ALA A 20 28.66 0.95 6.28
C ALA A 20 27.34 1.27 5.82
N PHE A 21 26.70 0.55 5.66
CA PHE A 21 25.58 0.86 5.09
C PHE A 21 24.62 0.88 5.75
N GLY A 22 24.98 0.37 6.58
CA GLY A 22 24.03 0.52 7.23
C GLY A 22 23.50 1.74 6.98
N LYS A 23 23.98 2.38 6.64
CA LYS A 23 23.47 3.44 6.30
C LYS A 23 23.19 3.55 5.02
N LYS A 24 23.35 2.93 4.86
CA LYS A 24 23.02 3.07 3.93
C LYS A 24 22.77 3.06 2.94
N GLN A 25 22.86 2.69 2.89
CA GLN A 25 22.59 2.65 2.05
C GLN A 25 21.63 2.85 1.64
N VAL A 26 22.01 3.19 1.46
CA VAL A 26 20.87 3.60 1.28
C VAL A 26 20.21 3.24 0.05
N VAL A 27 19.53 2.22 0.01
CA VAL A 27 18.81 1.78 -1.09
C VAL A 27 17.49 2.53 -1.11
N SER A 28 17.18 3.13 -2.23
CA SER A 28 15.92 3.78 -2.40
C SER A 28 14.79 2.79 -2.40
N GLN A 29 13.83 2.96 -1.55
CA GLN A 29 12.67 2.09 -1.48
C GLN A 29 11.67 2.46 -2.56
N THR A 30 11.02 1.47 -3.15
CA THR A 30 9.93 1.70 -4.08
C THR A 30 8.71 2.24 -3.33
N PRO A 31 7.77 2.88 -4.03
CA PRO A 31 6.55 3.34 -3.36
C PRO A 31 5.79 2.20 -2.68
N LEU A 32 5.79 1.01 -3.29
CA LEU A 32 5.13 -0.14 -2.68
C LEU A 32 5.82 -0.54 -1.39
N GLN A 33 7.15 -0.58 -1.38
CA GLN A 33 7.90 -0.92 -0.17
C GLN A 33 7.68 0.11 0.94
N ARG A 34 7.64 1.40 0.59
CA ARG A 34 7.38 2.44 1.57
C ARG A 34 5.99 2.29 2.18
N ALA A 35 5.00 1.96 1.34
CA ALA A 35 3.64 1.75 1.82
C ALA A 35 3.57 0.54 2.75
N GLN A 36 4.20 -0.58 2.36
CA GLN A 36 4.19 -1.78 3.17
C GLN A 36 4.85 -1.55 4.53
N ASN A 37 6.00 -0.89 4.53
CA ASN A 37 6.72 -0.62 5.78
C ASN A 37 5.91 0.30 6.69
N TRP A 38 5.29 1.32 6.11
CA TRP A 38 4.49 2.26 6.90
C TRP A 38 3.27 1.57 7.52
N VAL A 39 2.56 0.76 6.74
CA VAL A 39 1.37 0.06 7.22
C VAL A 39 1.75 -0.91 8.34
N LEU A 40 2.86 -1.62 8.17
CA LEU A 40 3.33 -2.55 9.19
C LEU A 40 3.57 -1.85 10.53
N GLU A 41 4.08 -0.63 10.50
CA GLU A 41 4.41 0.12 11.70
C GLU A 41 3.24 0.90 12.30
N HIS A 42 2.30 1.34 11.47
CA HIS A 42 1.32 2.35 11.90
C HIS A 42 -0.13 1.90 11.87
N ASP A 43 -0.46 0.85 11.13
CA ASP A 43 -1.85 0.40 11.06
C ASP A 43 -2.07 -0.75 12.04
N PRO A 44 -2.73 -0.50 13.18
CA PRO A 44 -2.93 -1.55 14.18
C PRO A 44 -3.85 -2.67 13.69
N ALA A 45 -4.61 -2.42 12.61
CA ALA A 45 -5.50 -3.43 12.06
C ALA A 45 -4.82 -4.30 11.01
N PHE A 46 -3.53 -4.07 10.74
CA PHE A 46 -2.82 -4.85 9.74
C PHE A 46 -2.59 -6.28 10.21
N ASN A 47 -2.87 -7.23 9.33
CA ASN A 47 -2.61 -8.64 9.57
C ASN A 47 -2.00 -9.22 8.31
N GLU A 48 -0.75 -9.61 8.41
CA GLU A 48 0.02 -10.11 7.28
C GLU A 48 -0.67 -11.27 6.56
N LYS A 49 -1.37 -12.13 7.31
CA LYS A 49 -1.99 -13.32 6.74
C LYS A 49 -3.27 -13.02 5.97
N THR A 50 -3.89 -11.87 6.23
CA THR A 50 -5.17 -11.53 5.62
C THR A 50 -5.11 -10.23 4.83
N SER A 51 -3.91 -9.78 4.49
CA SER A 51 -3.73 -8.52 3.78
C SER A 51 -2.96 -8.73 2.48
N THR A 52 -3.34 -7.98 1.45
CA THR A 52 -2.60 -7.94 0.20
C THR A 52 -2.23 -6.51 -0.12
N PHE A 53 -1.15 -6.35 -0.87
CA PHE A 53 -0.70 -5.05 -1.33
C PHE A 53 -0.57 -5.07 -2.84
N THR A 54 -1.16 -4.08 -3.51
CA THR A 54 -1.01 -3.92 -4.94
C THR A 54 -0.69 -2.46 -5.24
N LYS A 55 -0.10 -2.21 -6.39
CA LYS A 55 0.29 -0.85 -6.77
C LYS A 55 -0.07 -0.59 -8.22
N SER A 56 -0.56 0.60 -8.51
CA SER A 56 -0.76 1.09 -9.87
C SER A 56 -0.09 2.45 -10.03
N ASN A 57 0.51 2.67 -11.18
CA ASN A 57 1.10 3.96 -11.51
C ASN A 57 0.10 4.91 -12.18
N SER A 58 -1.19 4.62 -12.09
CA SER A 58 -2.25 5.43 -12.68
C SER A 58 -2.18 6.88 -12.21
N ARG A 59 -2.40 7.79 -13.16
CA ARG A 59 -2.46 9.22 -12.87
C ARG A 59 -3.86 9.78 -13.11
N HIS A 60 -4.72 9.02 -13.78
CA HIS A 60 -6.05 9.47 -14.21
C HIS A 60 -7.13 8.77 -13.41
N VAL A 61 -8.22 9.49 -13.19
CA VAL A 61 -9.30 9.00 -12.35
C VAL A 61 -9.93 7.72 -12.90
N ASP A 62 -10.10 7.62 -14.20
CA ASP A 62 -10.73 6.43 -14.79
C ASP A 62 -9.89 5.18 -14.54
N ALA A 63 -8.58 5.30 -14.76
CA ALA A 63 -7.68 4.17 -14.51
C ALA A 63 -7.60 3.82 -13.03
N ALA A 64 -7.66 4.82 -12.16
CA ALA A 64 -7.67 4.59 -10.72
C ALA A 64 -8.94 3.86 -10.29
N TYR A 65 -10.10 4.26 -10.79
CA TYR A 65 -11.36 3.55 -10.52
C TYR A 65 -11.25 2.10 -10.97
N GLU A 66 -10.81 1.89 -12.20
CA GLU A 66 -10.72 0.54 -12.75
C GLU A 66 -9.83 -0.32 -11.87
N TYR A 67 -8.70 0.21 -11.45
CA TYR A 67 -7.76 -0.55 -10.65
C TYR A 67 -8.33 -0.90 -9.27
N VAL A 68 -8.97 0.08 -8.62
CA VAL A 68 -9.58 -0.15 -7.31
C VAL A 68 -10.71 -1.18 -7.39
N PHE A 69 -11.57 -1.07 -8.41
CA PHE A 69 -12.68 -2.01 -8.55
C PHE A 69 -12.20 -3.40 -8.95
N ASN A 70 -11.12 -3.50 -9.72
CA ASN A 70 -10.53 -4.81 -10.02
C ASN A 70 -10.01 -5.48 -8.74
N ASN A 71 -9.38 -4.69 -7.86
CA ASN A 71 -8.92 -5.23 -6.58
C ASN A 71 -10.08 -5.65 -5.69
N LEU A 72 -11.16 -4.88 -5.69
CA LEU A 72 -12.35 -5.24 -4.96
C LEU A 72 -12.95 -6.55 -5.49
N ALA A 73 -13.02 -6.69 -6.81
CA ALA A 73 -13.54 -7.90 -7.43
C ALA A 73 -12.70 -9.12 -7.09
N MET A 74 -11.38 -8.97 -7.08
CA MET A 74 -10.48 -10.05 -6.70
C MET A 74 -10.67 -10.44 -5.24
N LEU A 75 -10.82 -9.45 -4.36
CA LEU A 75 -11.07 -9.71 -2.95
C LEU A 75 -12.39 -10.46 -2.77
N ALA A 76 -13.45 -9.98 -3.40
CA ALA A 76 -14.77 -10.61 -3.27
C ALA A 76 -14.76 -12.04 -3.81
N ALA A 77 -14.03 -12.30 -4.90
CA ALA A 77 -13.95 -13.62 -5.49
C ALA A 77 -13.11 -14.60 -4.69
N SER A 78 -12.30 -14.12 -3.77
CA SER A 78 -11.40 -14.97 -2.98
C SER A 78 -12.07 -15.62 -1.77
N THR A 79 -13.38 -15.50 -1.63
CA THR A 79 -14.13 -15.98 -0.47
C THR A 79 -13.52 -15.38 0.80
N PRO A 80 -13.57 -14.06 0.93
CA PRO A 80 -12.81 -13.37 1.98
C PRO A 80 -13.33 -13.63 3.38
N LYS A 81 -12.43 -13.60 4.34
CA LYS A 81 -12.77 -13.73 5.74
C LYS A 81 -12.94 -12.34 6.35
N PRO A 82 -13.66 -12.23 7.48
CA PRO A 82 -13.78 -10.94 8.15
C PRO A 82 -12.43 -10.32 8.44
N SER A 83 -12.34 -9.03 8.21
CA SER A 83 -11.13 -8.22 8.40
C SER A 83 -10.04 -8.44 7.35
N GLN A 84 -10.34 -9.18 6.28
CA GLN A 84 -9.40 -9.30 5.18
C GLN A 84 -9.30 -7.97 4.45
N LYS A 85 -8.08 -7.55 4.11
CA LYS A 85 -7.84 -6.24 3.55
C LYS A 85 -7.05 -6.28 2.26
N SER A 86 -7.33 -5.31 1.39
CA SER A 86 -6.54 -5.04 0.22
C SER A 86 -6.05 -3.60 0.30
N TYR A 87 -4.73 -3.42 0.33
CA TYR A 87 -4.10 -2.10 0.34
C TYR A 87 -3.72 -1.77 -1.10
N VAL A 88 -4.41 -0.80 -1.68
CA VAL A 88 -4.22 -0.40 -3.07
C VAL A 88 -3.38 0.87 -3.07
N VAL A 89 -2.13 0.75 -3.49
CA VAL A 89 -1.16 1.85 -3.45
C VAL A 89 -1.20 2.59 -4.77
N LEU A 90 -1.47 3.91 -4.71
CA LEU A 90 -1.63 4.75 -5.89
C LEU A 90 -0.69 5.96 -5.81
N PRO A 91 0.63 5.73 -5.94
CA PRO A 91 1.62 6.77 -5.62
C PRO A 91 1.54 7.99 -6.53
N ASN A 92 1.02 7.84 -7.74
CA ASN A 92 0.96 8.93 -8.71
C ASN A 92 -0.43 9.53 -8.89
N PHE A 93 -1.41 9.06 -8.11
CA PHE A 93 -2.77 9.54 -8.24
C PHE A 93 -3.09 10.50 -7.10
N LEU A 94 -3.28 11.77 -7.44
CA LEU A 94 -3.61 12.84 -6.50
C LEU A 94 -2.65 12.89 -5.30
N PRO A 95 -1.33 12.82 -5.53
CA PRO A 95 -0.38 12.71 -4.40
C PRO A 95 -0.26 13.96 -3.56
N THR A 96 -0.74 15.11 -4.06
CA THR A 96 -0.61 16.39 -3.36
C THR A 96 -1.93 16.91 -2.80
N SER A 97 -3.02 16.14 -2.90
CA SER A 97 -4.32 16.58 -2.42
C SER A 97 -5.06 15.47 -1.70
N ALA A 98 -4.99 15.48 -0.38
CA ALA A 98 -5.75 14.53 0.44
C ALA A 98 -7.24 14.72 0.24
N THR A 99 -7.70 15.96 0.13
CA THR A 99 -9.13 16.24 -0.05
C THR A 99 -9.67 15.61 -1.33
N SER A 100 -8.95 15.77 -2.44
CA SER A 100 -9.39 15.17 -3.70
C SER A 100 -9.30 13.66 -3.67
N PHE A 101 -8.27 13.12 -3.02
CA PHE A 101 -8.10 11.68 -2.88
C PHE A 101 -9.22 11.08 -2.05
N ASP A 102 -9.56 11.73 -0.93
CA ASP A 102 -10.65 11.26 -0.07
C ASP A 102 -12.00 11.37 -0.76
N ARG A 103 -12.18 12.39 -1.62
CA ARG A 103 -13.40 12.51 -2.41
C ARG A 103 -13.51 11.34 -3.40
N PHE A 104 -12.41 10.98 -4.03
CA PHE A 104 -12.36 9.83 -4.92
C PHE A 104 -12.77 8.56 -4.15
N ALA A 105 -12.17 8.31 -2.99
CA ALA A 105 -12.50 7.14 -2.19
C ALA A 105 -13.96 7.16 -1.72
N GLY A 106 -14.47 8.35 -1.41
CA GLY A 106 -15.87 8.50 -1.04
C GLY A 106 -16.80 8.13 -2.18
N GLN A 107 -16.43 8.43 -3.42
CA GLN A 107 -17.22 8.05 -4.59
C GLN A 107 -17.16 6.54 -4.81
N VAL A 108 -16.00 5.92 -4.62
CA VAL A 108 -15.88 4.47 -4.67
C VAL A 108 -16.82 3.84 -3.64
N SER A 109 -16.82 4.36 -2.43
CA SER A 109 -17.70 3.87 -1.37
C SER A 109 -19.17 4.04 -1.74
N ASN A 110 -19.53 5.17 -2.35
CA ASN A 110 -20.92 5.40 -2.78
C ASN A 110 -21.36 4.41 -3.85
N ILE A 111 -20.49 4.10 -4.79
CA ILE A 111 -20.80 3.12 -5.83
C ILE A 111 -20.99 1.74 -5.20
N ILE A 112 -20.12 1.36 -4.27
CA ILE A 112 -20.21 0.07 -3.60
C ILE A 112 -21.56 -0.07 -2.88
N ARG A 113 -22.05 1.02 -2.29
CA ARG A 113 -23.33 1.00 -1.59
C ARG A 113 -24.51 0.72 -2.52
N THR A 114 -24.35 0.91 -3.82
CA THR A 114 -25.41 0.60 -4.78
C THR A 114 -25.38 -0.85 -5.24
N LEU A 115 -24.38 -1.62 -4.79
CA LEU A 115 -24.23 -3.03 -5.19
C LEU A 115 -24.70 -3.92 -4.04
N PRO A 116 -25.89 -4.54 -4.18
CA PRO A 116 -26.49 -5.27 -3.06
C PRO A 116 -25.60 -6.33 -2.43
N SER A 117 -24.77 -6.98 -3.24
CA SER A 117 -23.92 -8.06 -2.74
C SER A 117 -22.72 -7.55 -1.94
N LEU A 118 -22.44 -6.25 -2.00
CA LEU A 118 -21.23 -5.68 -1.36
C LEU A 118 -21.53 -4.58 -0.36
N ALA A 119 -22.71 -4.00 -0.43
CA ALA A 119 -23.06 -2.78 0.32
C ALA A 119 -22.76 -2.86 1.80
N GLU A 120 -23.06 -4.00 2.42
CA GLU A 120 -22.90 -4.19 3.85
C GLU A 120 -21.61 -4.94 4.20
N LYS A 121 -20.78 -5.26 3.21
CA LYS A 121 -19.64 -6.14 3.42
C LYS A 121 -18.29 -5.46 3.28
N VAL A 122 -18.28 -4.24 2.76
CA VAL A 122 -17.03 -3.59 2.40
C VAL A 122 -16.93 -2.21 3.04
N ILE A 123 -15.76 -1.92 3.60
CA ILE A 123 -15.43 -0.58 4.10
C ILE A 123 -14.25 -0.07 3.29
N VAL A 124 -14.33 1.18 2.85
CA VAL A 124 -13.24 1.84 2.14
C VAL A 124 -12.69 2.95 3.02
N SER A 125 -11.37 2.95 3.21
CA SER A 125 -10.70 4.01 3.95
C SER A 125 -9.43 4.41 3.20
N THR A 126 -8.76 5.46 3.65
CA THR A 126 -7.59 5.99 2.96
C THR A 126 -6.48 6.33 3.94
N PHE A 127 -5.24 6.24 3.42
CA PHE A 127 -4.08 6.89 4.02
C PHE A 127 -3.51 7.82 2.94
N HIS A 128 -2.97 8.98 3.34
CA HIS A 128 -2.48 9.95 2.37
C HIS A 128 -1.41 10.83 3.00
N PRO A 129 -0.38 11.23 2.21
CA PRO A 129 0.70 12.07 2.76
C PRO A 129 0.25 13.42 3.30
N GLU A 130 -0.86 13.95 2.78
CA GLU A 130 -1.34 15.26 3.18
C GLU A 130 -2.49 15.20 4.20
N HIS A 131 -2.76 14.03 4.78
CA HIS A 131 -3.75 13.94 5.84
C HIS A 131 -3.29 14.71 7.07
N VAL A 132 -4.23 15.35 7.74
CA VAL A 132 -3.93 16.14 8.94
C VAL A 132 -3.53 15.24 10.10
N LEU A 133 -4.24 14.12 10.26
CA LEU A 133 -3.97 13.20 11.37
C LEU A 133 -2.71 12.37 11.11
N PRO A 134 -1.73 12.38 12.02
CA PRO A 134 -0.53 11.58 11.82
C PRO A 134 -0.79 10.10 11.67
N SER A 135 -1.84 9.58 12.30
CA SER A 135 -2.16 8.15 12.25
C SER A 135 -2.57 7.68 10.85
N THR A 136 -2.98 8.59 9.98
CA THR A 136 -3.37 8.25 8.61
C THR A 136 -2.48 8.92 7.57
N ARG A 137 -1.38 9.56 8.01
CA ARG A 137 -0.46 10.25 7.11
C ARG A 137 0.60 9.29 6.63
N SER A 138 0.34 8.64 5.51
CA SER A 138 1.24 7.66 4.91
C SER A 138 2.22 8.32 3.95
N PRO A 139 3.32 7.64 3.58
CA PRO A 139 4.28 8.23 2.61
C PRO A 139 3.74 8.32 1.19
N VAL A 140 2.70 7.55 0.85
CA VAL A 140 2.08 7.57 -0.48
C VAL A 140 0.60 7.36 -0.33
N PRO A 141 -0.22 7.78 -1.31
CA PRO A 141 -1.67 7.56 -1.24
C PRO A 141 -2.02 6.07 -1.27
N ILE A 142 -2.90 5.65 -0.37
CA ILE A 142 -3.33 4.25 -0.26
C ILE A 142 -4.84 4.22 -0.07
N VAL A 143 -5.53 3.40 -0.86
CA VAL A 143 -6.94 3.07 -0.63
C VAL A 143 -6.97 1.71 0.05
N VAL A 144 -7.66 1.62 1.17
CA VAL A 144 -7.77 0.37 1.92
C VAL A 144 -9.18 -0.16 1.76
N ILE A 145 -9.29 -1.37 1.24
CA ILE A 145 -10.57 -2.06 1.09
C ILE A 145 -10.60 -3.14 2.16
N THR A 146 -11.56 -3.04 3.08
CA THR A 146 -11.69 -3.99 4.18
C THR A 146 -12.97 -4.79 4.02
N TRP A 147 -12.87 -6.10 4.14
CA TRP A 147 -14.05 -6.97 4.14
C TRP A 147 -14.53 -7.10 5.57
N LYS A 148 -15.80 -6.79 5.81
CA LYS A 148 -16.38 -6.86 7.15
C LYS A 148 -16.65 -8.28 7.59
#